data_db1fd8ad0b7b965135284983e37fe690
#
_entry.id   db1fd8ad0b7b965135284983e37fe690
#
_cell.length_a   1.000
_cell.length_b   1.000
_cell.length_c   1.000
_cell.angle_alpha   90.00
_cell.angle_beta   90.00
_cell.angle_gamma   90.00
#
_symmetry.space_group_name_H-M   'P 1'
#
loop_
_entity.id
_entity.type
_entity.pdbx_description
1 polymer ?
#
loop_
_entity_poly.entity_id
_entity_poly.type
_entity_poly.pdbx_seq_one_letter_code
_entity_poly.pdbx_strand_id
1 'polypeptide(L)'
;LVLEPLDNLTVTADVYRIDIRDRISLSSNLVLNNTAINYLRNNGVGDINYTSARYFTNATDTSTDGIDLVANYRYQFDNGVRWNSTVGYNYNHTKVTDVKANPAILDQLGVNLVRVDRRERIGLLGDTTPQHKLSLGNDFTFGPWALHSNLVRYGEFTSYQADKVNDQTFSAAWLLDLAVDYTHKNWVFTLGGDNVTDKYPEKLNDFASSGGNLAYSTYSPYGYSGAFYYGKVAYNW
;
A
#
# COMPACT_ATOMS: atom_id res chain seq x y z
N LEU A 1 5.57 5.83 22.94
CA LEU A 1 6.48 6.74 23.63
C LEU A 1 6.32 8.13 23.02
N VAL A 2 6.20 9.16 23.88
CA VAL A 2 6.19 10.56 23.45
C VAL A 2 7.34 11.27 24.17
N LEU A 3 8.13 12.01 23.43
CA LEU A 3 9.27 12.79 23.92
C LEU A 3 9.16 14.23 23.45
N GLU A 4 9.52 15.17 24.31
CA GLU A 4 9.63 16.59 24.00
C GLU A 4 11.06 17.06 24.32
N PRO A 5 12.06 16.70 23.48
CA PRO A 5 13.46 17.00 23.75
C PRO A 5 13.79 18.50 23.69
N LEU A 6 12.94 19.28 23.03
CA LEU A 6 12.98 20.74 22.96
C LEU A 6 11.55 21.27 23.02
N ASP A 7 11.35 22.50 23.45
CA ASP A 7 10.04 23.16 23.61
C ASP A 7 9.22 23.19 22.30
N ASN A 8 9.91 23.10 21.17
CA ASN A 8 9.32 23.18 19.82
C ASN A 8 9.45 21.87 19.02
N LEU A 9 9.87 20.77 19.64
CA LEU A 9 10.05 19.46 19.02
C LEU A 9 9.34 18.38 19.82
N THR A 10 8.34 17.75 19.21
CA THR A 10 7.69 16.57 19.76
C THR A 10 8.06 15.36 18.90
N VAL A 11 8.47 14.26 19.52
CA VAL A 11 8.78 12.99 18.86
C VAL A 11 7.91 11.90 19.45
N THR A 12 7.19 11.19 18.60
CA THR A 12 6.40 10.02 18.98
C THR A 12 7.02 8.78 18.35
N ALA A 13 7.14 7.72 19.13
CA ALA A 13 7.66 6.42 18.68
C ALA A 13 6.76 5.31 19.18
N ASP A 14 6.24 4.51 18.27
CA ASP A 14 5.41 3.35 18.55
C ASP A 14 6.04 2.10 17.92
N VAL A 15 6.14 1.05 18.73
CA VAL A 15 6.57 -0.29 18.29
C VAL A 15 5.42 -1.22 18.58
N TYR A 16 5.02 -1.99 17.58
CA TYR A 16 3.84 -2.86 17.71
C TYR A 16 4.06 -4.23 17.08
N ARG A 17 3.29 -5.18 17.60
CA ARG A 17 3.10 -6.49 17.00
C ARG A 17 1.62 -6.82 16.98
N ILE A 18 1.13 -7.27 15.82
CA ILE A 18 -0.26 -7.64 15.59
C ILE A 18 -0.29 -9.07 15.09
N ASP A 19 -0.85 -9.97 15.88
CA ASP A 19 -1.08 -11.36 15.49
C ASP A 19 -2.56 -11.54 15.14
N ILE A 20 -2.85 -11.96 13.91
CA ILE A 20 -4.20 -12.26 13.43
C ILE A 20 -4.29 -13.75 13.18
N ARG A 21 -5.25 -14.40 13.87
CA ARG A 21 -5.58 -15.81 13.66
C ARG A 21 -6.79 -15.94 12.77
N ASP A 22 -6.86 -17.06 12.05
CA ASP A 22 -7.99 -17.37 11.19
C ASP A 22 -8.29 -16.26 10.16
N ARG A 23 -7.25 -15.61 9.64
CA ARG A 23 -7.38 -14.54 8.66
C ARG A 23 -8.09 -15.04 7.42
N ILE A 24 -9.12 -14.32 6.99
CA ILE A 24 -9.84 -14.59 5.75
C ILE A 24 -8.93 -14.22 4.58
N SER A 25 -8.67 -15.18 3.72
CA SER A 25 -7.93 -15.00 2.47
C SER A 25 -8.60 -15.74 1.33
N LEU A 26 -8.26 -15.37 0.11
CA LEU A 26 -8.68 -16.12 -1.06
C LEU A 26 -7.76 -17.33 -1.23
N SER A 27 -8.32 -18.51 -1.50
CA SER A 27 -7.53 -19.71 -1.79
C SER A 27 -6.71 -19.52 -3.06
N SER A 28 -5.67 -20.34 -3.24
CA SER A 28 -5.03 -20.52 -4.54
C SER A 28 -6.04 -21.05 -5.57
N ASN A 29 -5.67 -20.98 -6.84
CA ASN A 29 -6.54 -21.44 -7.91
C ASN A 29 -6.65 -22.98 -7.91
N LEU A 30 -7.85 -23.50 -7.64
CA LEU A 30 -8.18 -24.91 -7.66
C LEU A 30 -8.41 -25.36 -9.10
N VAL A 31 -7.59 -26.25 -9.61
CA VAL A 31 -7.89 -26.93 -10.86
C VAL A 31 -8.89 -28.06 -10.59
N LEU A 32 -10.09 -27.94 -11.16
CA LEU A 32 -11.16 -28.92 -10.99
C LEU A 32 -10.93 -30.14 -11.89
N ASN A 33 -10.83 -31.30 -11.27
CA ASN A 33 -10.86 -32.59 -11.99
C ASN A 33 -12.31 -33.04 -12.22
N ASN A 34 -12.52 -34.07 -13.03
CA ASN A 34 -13.84 -34.59 -13.33
C ASN A 34 -14.61 -35.05 -12.08
N THR A 35 -13.92 -35.59 -11.07
CA THR A 35 -14.52 -36.01 -9.81
C THR A 35 -15.10 -34.83 -9.06
N ALA A 36 -14.35 -33.74 -8.97
CA ALA A 36 -14.80 -32.51 -8.34
C ALA A 36 -15.97 -31.85 -9.10
N ILE A 37 -15.90 -31.83 -10.44
CA ILE A 37 -16.99 -31.33 -11.30
C ILE A 37 -18.27 -32.12 -11.07
N ASN A 38 -18.19 -33.45 -11.07
CA ASN A 38 -19.34 -34.34 -10.84
C ASN A 38 -19.90 -34.17 -9.41
N TYR A 39 -19.03 -34.04 -8.42
CA TYR A 39 -19.45 -33.74 -7.04
C TYR A 39 -20.25 -32.44 -6.97
N LEU A 40 -19.76 -31.36 -7.59
CA LEU A 40 -20.45 -30.06 -7.60
C LEU A 40 -21.81 -30.16 -8.31
N ARG A 41 -21.90 -30.85 -9.46
CA ARG A 41 -23.16 -31.08 -10.17
C ARG A 41 -24.18 -31.85 -9.32
N ASN A 42 -23.73 -32.89 -8.65
CA ASN A 42 -24.60 -33.72 -7.77
C ASN A 42 -25.04 -32.95 -6.51
N ASN A 43 -24.38 -31.88 -6.16
CA ASN A 43 -24.71 -31.01 -5.03
C ASN A 43 -25.34 -29.67 -5.44
N GLY A 44 -25.94 -29.60 -6.61
CA GLY A 44 -26.82 -28.49 -7.02
C GLY A 44 -26.16 -27.34 -7.72
N VAL A 45 -24.91 -27.46 -8.15
CA VAL A 45 -24.18 -26.36 -8.86
C VAL A 45 -24.44 -26.35 -10.37
N GLY A 46 -25.45 -27.06 -10.87
CA GLY A 46 -25.84 -27.03 -12.29
C GLY A 46 -24.71 -27.42 -13.27
N ASP A 47 -24.85 -27.02 -14.55
CA ASP A 47 -23.83 -27.29 -15.58
C ASP A 47 -22.61 -26.41 -15.37
N ILE A 48 -21.48 -27.06 -15.07
CA ILE A 48 -20.21 -26.37 -14.78
C ILE A 48 -19.32 -26.46 -16.02
N ASN A 49 -19.04 -25.32 -16.62
CA ASN A 49 -18.04 -25.13 -17.68
C ASN A 49 -16.72 -24.55 -17.18
N TYR A 50 -16.53 -24.47 -15.85
CA TYR A 50 -15.34 -23.91 -15.25
C TYR A 50 -14.29 -25.01 -15.04
N THR A 51 -13.05 -24.70 -15.37
CA THR A 51 -11.89 -25.58 -15.17
C THR A 51 -11.17 -25.29 -13.84
N SER A 52 -11.50 -24.18 -13.19
CA SER A 52 -10.89 -23.78 -11.94
C SER A 52 -11.84 -22.97 -11.07
N ALA A 53 -11.57 -22.95 -9.77
CA ALA A 53 -12.33 -22.21 -8.77
C ALA A 53 -11.41 -21.63 -7.69
N ARG A 54 -11.88 -20.60 -7.01
CA ARG A 54 -11.26 -20.03 -5.79
C ARG A 54 -12.36 -19.81 -4.75
N TYR A 55 -12.01 -19.84 -3.48
CA TYR A 55 -12.97 -19.59 -2.41
C TYR A 55 -12.32 -18.82 -1.26
N PHE A 56 -13.11 -18.04 -0.55
CA PHE A 56 -12.67 -17.40 0.68
C PHE A 56 -12.56 -18.41 1.81
N THR A 57 -11.50 -18.32 2.58
CA THR A 57 -11.20 -19.30 3.62
C THR A 57 -10.40 -18.66 4.75
N ASN A 58 -10.65 -19.13 5.97
CA ASN A 58 -9.89 -18.76 7.17
C ASN A 58 -8.66 -19.69 7.28
N ALA A 59 -7.75 -19.56 6.34
CA ALA A 59 -6.67 -20.54 6.16
C ALA A 59 -5.34 -20.11 6.74
N THR A 60 -5.17 -18.85 7.13
CA THR A 60 -3.86 -18.33 7.49
C THR A 60 -3.86 -17.63 8.83
N ASP A 61 -2.78 -17.81 9.57
CA ASP A 61 -2.41 -16.93 10.67
C ASP A 61 -1.29 -16.01 10.20
N THR A 62 -1.33 -14.75 10.62
CA THR A 62 -0.32 -13.76 10.26
C THR A 62 0.19 -13.02 11.48
N SER A 63 1.46 -12.61 11.43
CA SER A 63 2.07 -11.70 12.39
C SER A 63 2.63 -10.49 11.65
N THR A 64 2.30 -9.30 12.14
CA THR A 64 2.82 -8.03 11.64
C THR A 64 3.63 -7.37 12.73
N ASP A 65 4.89 -7.10 12.48
CA ASP A 65 5.76 -6.29 13.33
C ASP A 65 5.94 -4.92 12.68
N GLY A 66 5.88 -3.83 13.47
CA GLY A 66 6.00 -2.49 12.92
C GLY A 66 6.59 -1.47 13.89
N ILE A 67 7.05 -0.37 13.28
CA ILE A 67 7.58 0.81 13.98
C ILE A 67 7.03 2.05 13.28
N ASP A 68 6.42 2.94 14.06
CA ASP A 68 5.99 4.26 13.63
C ASP A 68 6.77 5.33 14.39
N LEU A 69 7.41 6.23 13.65
CA LEU A 69 8.11 7.39 14.20
C LEU A 69 7.50 8.65 13.59
N VAL A 70 7.15 9.61 14.42
CA VAL A 70 6.70 10.94 13.98
C VAL A 70 7.43 12.00 14.77
N ALA A 71 8.05 12.95 14.08
CA ALA A 71 8.65 14.14 14.68
C ALA A 71 7.97 15.38 14.12
N ASN A 72 7.51 16.25 15.02
CA ASN A 72 6.91 17.54 14.69
C ASN A 72 7.79 18.64 15.25
N TYR A 73 8.25 19.53 14.39
CA TYR A 73 9.07 20.67 14.75
C TYR A 73 8.37 21.96 14.34
N ARG A 74 8.34 22.95 15.24
CA ARG A 74 7.75 24.27 14.98
C ARG A 74 8.76 25.35 15.33
N TYR A 75 8.97 26.26 14.41
CA TYR A 75 9.89 27.37 14.64
C TYR A 75 9.32 28.67 14.09
N GLN A 76 9.51 29.75 14.84
CA GLN A 76 9.19 31.10 14.40
C GLN A 76 10.49 31.91 14.35
N PHE A 77 10.80 32.40 13.15
CA PHE A 77 11.97 33.24 12.91
C PHE A 77 11.70 34.66 13.36
N ASP A 78 12.75 35.42 13.68
CA ASP A 78 12.67 36.81 14.12
C ASP A 78 12.01 37.76 13.09
N ASN A 79 12.10 37.40 11.80
CA ASN A 79 11.45 38.12 10.71
C ASN A 79 9.95 37.77 10.54
N GLY A 80 9.36 37.02 11.47
CA GLY A 80 7.95 36.65 11.49
C GLY A 80 7.57 35.45 10.61
N VAL A 81 8.52 34.82 9.92
CA VAL A 81 8.30 33.56 9.20
C VAL A 81 8.03 32.44 10.22
N ARG A 82 6.99 31.66 10.00
CA ARG A 82 6.70 30.44 10.77
C ARG A 82 6.99 29.23 9.91
N TRP A 83 7.68 28.26 10.49
CA TRP A 83 7.99 26.98 9.89
C TRP A 83 7.46 25.85 10.75
N ASN A 84 6.64 24.98 10.16
CA ASN A 84 6.23 23.71 10.74
C ASN A 84 6.80 22.60 9.87
N SER A 85 7.47 21.64 10.48
CA SER A 85 7.98 20.46 9.78
C SER A 85 7.48 19.19 10.47
N THR A 86 7.05 18.23 9.69
CA THR A 86 6.65 16.91 10.16
C THR A 86 7.45 15.85 9.41
N VAL A 87 8.18 15.02 10.14
CA VAL A 87 8.85 13.84 9.60
C VAL A 87 8.09 12.62 10.11
N GLY A 88 7.62 11.79 9.19
CA GLY A 88 6.98 10.52 9.50
C GLY A 88 7.75 9.36 8.90
N TYR A 89 8.04 8.32 9.68
CA TYR A 89 8.62 7.09 9.20
C TYR A 89 7.80 5.90 9.69
N ASN A 90 7.41 5.06 8.75
CA ASN A 90 6.73 3.80 9.02
C ASN A 90 7.56 2.64 8.50
N TYR A 91 7.73 1.64 9.32
CA TYR A 91 8.17 0.31 8.95
C TYR A 91 7.13 -0.69 9.36
N ASN A 92 6.70 -1.57 8.46
CA ASN A 92 5.90 -2.73 8.82
C ASN A 92 6.25 -3.92 7.94
N HIS A 93 6.23 -5.10 8.55
CA HIS A 93 6.46 -6.36 7.88
C HIS A 93 5.47 -7.40 8.36
N THR A 94 4.68 -7.94 7.43
CA THR A 94 3.71 -9.01 7.71
C THR A 94 4.21 -10.33 7.16
N LYS A 95 4.12 -11.38 7.97
CA LYS A 95 4.43 -12.75 7.55
C LYS A 95 3.30 -13.70 7.88
N VAL A 96 3.11 -14.72 7.06
CA VAL A 96 2.24 -15.84 7.36
C VAL A 96 2.96 -16.79 8.31
N THR A 97 2.37 -17.01 9.48
CA THR A 97 2.97 -17.85 10.55
C THR A 97 2.44 -19.29 10.52
N ASP A 98 1.21 -19.47 10.04
CA ASP A 98 0.60 -20.79 9.86
C ASP A 98 -0.32 -20.82 8.64
N VAL A 99 -0.43 -21.99 8.01
CA VAL A 99 -1.37 -22.27 6.93
C VAL A 99 -2.12 -23.57 7.26
N LYS A 100 -3.43 -23.46 7.47
CA LYS A 100 -4.26 -24.61 7.81
C LYS A 100 -4.34 -25.63 6.68
N ALA A 101 -4.48 -26.89 7.06
CA ALA A 101 -4.68 -27.99 6.11
C ALA A 101 -5.91 -27.77 5.22
N ASN A 102 -5.93 -28.43 4.08
CA ASN A 102 -7.08 -28.43 3.19
C ASN A 102 -8.32 -29.00 3.89
N PRO A 103 -9.53 -28.54 3.52
CA PRO A 103 -10.75 -29.26 3.86
C PRO A 103 -10.68 -30.70 3.35
N ALA A 104 -11.03 -31.68 4.21
CA ALA A 104 -10.95 -33.10 3.90
C ALA A 104 -11.68 -33.50 2.61
N ILE A 105 -12.74 -32.78 2.23
CA ILE A 105 -13.48 -33.02 1.00
C ILE A 105 -12.62 -32.81 -0.26
N LEU A 106 -11.70 -31.83 -0.25
CA LEU A 106 -10.82 -31.59 -1.40
C LEU A 106 -9.82 -32.73 -1.58
N ASP A 107 -9.30 -33.27 -0.50
CA ASP A 107 -8.42 -34.44 -0.53
C ASP A 107 -9.16 -35.68 -1.03
N GLN A 108 -10.41 -35.90 -0.59
CA GLN A 108 -11.27 -36.98 -1.04
C GLN A 108 -11.60 -36.87 -2.53
N LEU A 109 -11.75 -35.68 -3.06
CA LEU A 109 -12.00 -35.43 -4.47
C LEU A 109 -10.73 -35.52 -5.33
N GLY A 110 -9.57 -35.76 -4.72
CA GLY A 110 -8.28 -35.81 -5.42
C GLY A 110 -7.88 -34.47 -6.03
N VAL A 111 -8.40 -33.37 -5.48
CA VAL A 111 -8.02 -32.02 -5.88
C VAL A 111 -6.71 -31.69 -5.17
N ASN A 112 -5.61 -31.86 -5.91
CA ASN A 112 -4.27 -31.58 -5.39
C ASN A 112 -4.09 -30.08 -5.27
N LEU A 113 -4.24 -29.55 -4.04
CA LEU A 113 -4.27 -28.13 -3.76
C LEU A 113 -3.21 -27.73 -2.75
N VAL A 114 -2.41 -26.75 -3.12
CA VAL A 114 -1.74 -25.89 -2.15
C VAL A 114 -2.76 -24.80 -1.77
N ARG A 115 -3.35 -24.89 -0.58
CA ARG A 115 -4.47 -24.02 -0.14
C ARG A 115 -4.14 -22.54 -0.22
N VAL A 116 -2.91 -22.17 0.16
CA VAL A 116 -2.33 -20.85 0.04
C VAL A 116 -0.95 -21.00 -0.59
N ASP A 117 -0.83 -20.66 -1.86
CA ASP A 117 0.42 -20.81 -2.60
C ASP A 117 1.43 -19.69 -2.26
N ARG A 118 2.56 -19.73 -2.94
CA ARG A 118 3.63 -18.76 -2.73
C ARG A 118 3.18 -17.33 -2.98
N ARG A 119 2.38 -17.08 -4.02
CA ARG A 119 1.90 -15.76 -4.38
C ARG A 119 0.98 -15.18 -3.30
N GLU A 120 0.03 -15.95 -2.81
CA GLU A 120 -0.85 -15.54 -1.72
C GLU A 120 -0.07 -15.38 -0.42
N ARG A 121 0.81 -16.33 -0.10
CA ARG A 121 1.47 -16.40 1.20
C ARG A 121 2.55 -15.33 1.40
N ILE A 122 3.42 -15.13 0.43
CA ILE A 122 4.49 -14.12 0.50
C ILE A 122 3.98 -12.79 -0.05
N GLY A 123 3.28 -12.82 -1.18
CA GLY A 123 2.80 -11.64 -1.88
C GLY A 123 1.64 -10.97 -1.15
N LEU A 124 0.40 -11.44 -1.38
CA LEU A 124 -0.82 -10.73 -0.97
C LEU A 124 -0.97 -10.56 0.55
N LEU A 125 -0.39 -11.45 1.35
CA LEU A 125 -0.45 -11.39 2.80
C LEU A 125 0.82 -10.82 3.46
N GLY A 126 1.89 -10.60 2.70
CA GLY A 126 3.19 -10.13 3.20
C GLY A 126 3.74 -8.93 2.43
N ASP A 127 4.65 -9.18 1.52
CA ASP A 127 5.61 -8.20 0.98
C ASP A 127 5.19 -7.49 -0.32
N THR A 128 3.91 -7.54 -0.73
CA THR A 128 3.45 -6.86 -1.95
C THR A 128 3.39 -5.33 -1.77
N THR A 129 3.38 -4.85 -0.55
CA THR A 129 3.43 -3.41 -0.24
C THR A 129 4.80 -3.03 0.29
N PRO A 130 5.28 -1.80 0.04
CA PRO A 130 6.54 -1.33 0.62
C PRO A 130 6.56 -1.45 2.13
N GLN A 131 7.61 -2.09 2.66
CA GLN A 131 7.79 -2.21 4.10
C GLN A 131 8.20 -0.88 4.75
N HIS A 132 8.77 0.04 3.99
CA HIS A 132 9.27 1.32 4.46
C HIS A 132 8.55 2.46 3.77
N LYS A 133 8.11 3.45 4.55
CA LYS A 133 7.59 4.72 4.07
C LYS A 133 8.20 5.86 4.89
N LEU A 134 8.74 6.86 4.21
CA LEU A 134 9.22 8.11 4.81
C LEU A 134 8.41 9.27 4.24
N SER A 135 7.99 10.20 5.09
CA SER A 135 7.35 11.45 4.67
C SER A 135 8.02 12.64 5.34
N LEU A 136 8.17 13.73 4.61
CA LEU A 136 8.67 15.00 5.07
C LEU A 136 7.75 16.11 4.59
N GLY A 137 6.88 16.58 5.49
CA GLY A 137 6.03 17.75 5.27
C GLY A 137 6.67 19.01 5.80
N ASN A 138 6.59 20.10 5.04
CA ASN A 138 7.00 21.42 5.52
C ASN A 138 5.95 22.46 5.13
N ASP A 139 5.61 23.30 6.08
CA ASP A 139 4.74 24.46 5.91
C ASP A 139 5.49 25.72 6.33
N PHE A 140 5.67 26.65 5.41
CA PHE A 140 6.21 27.96 5.66
C PHE A 140 5.13 29.02 5.51
N THR A 141 4.96 29.89 6.52
CA THR A 141 4.00 30.99 6.46
C THR A 141 4.75 32.31 6.62
N PHE A 142 4.55 33.23 5.69
CA PHE A 142 5.19 34.54 5.71
C PHE A 142 4.25 35.61 5.13
N GLY A 143 3.78 36.51 5.97
CA GLY A 143 2.79 37.53 5.61
C GLY A 143 1.52 36.87 5.02
N PRO A 144 1.08 37.26 3.81
CA PRO A 144 -0.10 36.68 3.16
C PRO A 144 0.16 35.34 2.44
N TRP A 145 1.41 34.86 2.45
CA TRP A 145 1.81 33.66 1.71
C TRP A 145 1.98 32.46 2.63
N ALA A 146 1.60 31.29 2.13
CA ALA A 146 2.02 30.01 2.70
C ALA A 146 2.56 29.10 1.59
N LEU A 147 3.65 28.40 1.88
CA LEU A 147 4.25 27.38 1.03
C LEU A 147 4.12 26.04 1.73
N HIS A 148 3.60 25.06 1.02
CA HIS A 148 3.43 23.69 1.47
C HIS A 148 4.26 22.77 0.61
N SER A 149 4.99 21.87 1.24
CA SER A 149 5.70 20.80 0.53
C SER A 149 5.52 19.48 1.27
N ASN A 150 5.32 18.40 0.52
CA ASN A 150 5.26 17.05 1.05
C ASN A 150 6.10 16.13 0.16
N LEU A 151 7.23 15.67 0.71
CA LEU A 151 8.11 14.72 0.06
C LEU A 151 7.91 13.34 0.66
N VAL A 152 7.46 12.38 -0.16
CA VAL A 152 7.19 11.01 0.29
C VAL A 152 8.12 10.04 -0.43
N ARG A 153 8.77 9.16 0.34
CA ARG A 153 9.49 8.02 -0.18
C ARG A 153 8.75 6.73 0.14
N TYR A 154 8.41 5.99 -0.89
CA TYR A 154 7.97 4.60 -0.75
C TYR A 154 9.17 3.68 -0.96
N GLY A 155 9.30 2.65 -0.11
CA GLY A 155 10.29 1.60 -0.29
C GLY A 155 10.03 0.77 -1.55
N GLU A 156 10.93 -0.13 -1.85
CA GLU A 156 10.72 -1.13 -2.89
C GLU A 156 9.60 -2.09 -2.49
N PHE A 157 8.98 -2.71 -3.48
CA PHE A 157 7.98 -3.76 -3.30
C PHE A 157 8.08 -4.79 -4.41
N THR A 158 7.59 -5.99 -4.18
CA THR A 158 7.67 -7.08 -5.15
C THR A 158 6.30 -7.63 -5.48
N SER A 159 5.99 -7.71 -6.78
CA SER A 159 4.85 -8.48 -7.28
C SER A 159 5.26 -9.93 -7.42
N TYR A 160 4.81 -10.75 -6.48
CA TYR A 160 5.10 -12.18 -6.44
C TYR A 160 4.16 -12.94 -7.38
N GLN A 161 4.72 -13.92 -8.09
CA GLN A 161 3.99 -14.83 -8.94
C GLN A 161 4.03 -16.26 -8.39
N ALA A 162 3.21 -17.15 -8.96
CA ALA A 162 3.25 -18.57 -8.59
C ALA A 162 4.64 -19.18 -8.86
N ASP A 163 5.24 -18.82 -10.01
CA ASP A 163 6.62 -19.17 -10.33
C ASP A 163 7.55 -17.96 -10.06
N LYS A 164 8.60 -18.19 -9.27
CA LYS A 164 9.56 -17.19 -8.86
C LYS A 164 10.26 -16.50 -10.03
N VAL A 165 10.43 -17.17 -11.16
CA VAL A 165 11.09 -16.60 -12.35
C VAL A 165 10.33 -15.38 -12.90
N ASN A 166 9.04 -15.29 -12.60
CA ASN A 166 8.15 -14.22 -13.04
C ASN A 166 7.93 -13.12 -12.01
N ASP A 167 8.60 -13.19 -10.86
CA ASP A 167 8.55 -12.10 -9.88
C ASP A 167 9.12 -10.82 -10.47
N GLN A 168 8.55 -9.69 -10.07
CA GLN A 168 9.10 -8.39 -10.43
C GLN A 168 9.19 -7.50 -9.19
N THR A 169 10.39 -7.03 -8.89
CA THR A 169 10.63 -6.03 -7.85
C THR A 169 10.67 -4.65 -8.48
N PHE A 170 9.99 -3.71 -7.85
CA PHE A 170 9.90 -2.31 -8.23
C PHE A 170 10.73 -1.48 -7.28
N SER A 171 11.53 -0.58 -7.83
CA SER A 171 12.44 0.26 -7.05
C SER A 171 11.68 1.24 -6.18
N ALA A 172 12.34 1.68 -5.11
CA ALA A 172 11.84 2.75 -4.27
C ALA A 172 11.63 4.05 -5.06
N ALA A 173 10.59 4.80 -4.71
CA ALA A 173 10.21 6.02 -5.40
C ALA A 173 10.05 7.20 -4.44
N TRP A 174 10.43 8.39 -4.93
CA TRP A 174 10.18 9.67 -4.28
C TRP A 174 9.11 10.42 -5.05
N LEU A 175 8.14 10.97 -4.32
CA LEU A 175 7.10 11.85 -4.85
C LEU A 175 7.15 13.18 -4.11
N LEU A 176 7.00 14.27 -4.84
CA LEU A 176 6.99 15.62 -4.31
C LEU A 176 5.68 16.32 -4.67
N ASP A 177 4.97 16.76 -3.64
CA ASP A 177 3.80 17.62 -3.76
C ASP A 177 4.18 19.02 -3.31
N LEU A 178 3.71 20.04 -4.04
CA LEU A 178 3.96 21.44 -3.72
C LEU A 178 2.67 22.25 -3.85
N ALA A 179 2.45 23.19 -2.93
CA ALA A 179 1.39 24.18 -3.09
C ALA A 179 1.79 25.54 -2.50
N VAL A 180 1.24 26.59 -3.07
CA VAL A 180 1.40 27.96 -2.59
C VAL A 180 0.04 28.58 -2.38
N ASP A 181 -0.19 29.14 -1.21
CA ASP A 181 -1.37 29.91 -0.86
C ASP A 181 -1.06 31.39 -0.82
N TYR A 182 -1.98 32.19 -1.33
CA TYR A 182 -2.00 33.65 -1.15
C TYR A 182 -3.33 34.08 -0.53
N THR A 183 -3.25 34.71 0.65
CA THR A 183 -4.42 35.20 1.38
C THR A 183 -4.60 36.71 1.15
N HIS A 184 -5.75 37.11 0.66
CA HIS A 184 -6.16 38.52 0.54
C HIS A 184 -7.50 38.73 1.22
N LYS A 185 -7.51 39.43 2.35
CA LYS A 185 -8.71 39.60 3.21
C LYS A 185 -9.32 38.23 3.55
N ASN A 186 -10.55 37.99 3.09
CA ASN A 186 -11.29 36.74 3.32
C ASN A 186 -11.07 35.69 2.23
N TRP A 187 -10.27 35.99 1.20
CA TRP A 187 -9.99 35.08 0.10
C TRP A 187 -8.66 34.38 0.26
N VAL A 188 -8.65 33.09 -0.04
CA VAL A 188 -7.43 32.29 -0.16
C VAL A 188 -7.38 31.72 -1.58
N PHE A 189 -6.28 32.01 -2.27
CA PHE A 189 -5.98 31.48 -3.61
C PHE A 189 -4.84 30.48 -3.47
N THR A 190 -5.07 29.26 -3.94
CA THR A 190 -4.08 28.18 -3.92
C THR A 190 -3.72 27.80 -5.35
N LEU A 191 -2.42 27.64 -5.63
CA LEU A 191 -1.89 26.91 -6.77
C LEU A 191 -1.07 25.75 -6.26
N GLY A 192 -1.32 24.55 -6.75
CA GLY A 192 -0.62 23.36 -6.29
C GLY A 192 -0.45 22.32 -7.38
N GLY A 193 0.38 21.34 -7.06
CA GLY A 193 0.57 20.15 -7.85
C GLY A 193 0.97 18.98 -6.98
N ASP A 194 0.34 17.85 -7.24
CA ASP A 194 0.69 16.56 -6.66
C ASP A 194 1.65 15.86 -7.62
N ASN A 195 2.67 15.19 -7.05
CA ASN A 195 3.69 14.51 -7.84
C ASN A 195 4.30 15.43 -8.92
N VAL A 196 4.72 16.64 -8.54
CA VAL A 196 5.23 17.68 -9.48
C VAL A 196 6.47 17.25 -10.27
N THR A 197 7.13 16.17 -9.85
CA THR A 197 8.26 15.55 -10.57
C THR A 197 7.80 14.57 -11.66
N ASP A 198 6.50 14.41 -11.87
CA ASP A 198 5.90 13.52 -12.88
C ASP A 198 6.40 12.07 -12.79
N LYS A 199 6.54 11.56 -11.55
CA LYS A 199 7.03 10.21 -11.32
C LYS A 199 5.96 9.17 -11.63
N TYR A 200 6.30 8.20 -12.49
CA TYR A 200 5.48 7.01 -12.77
C TYR A 200 6.09 5.77 -12.13
N PRO A 201 5.28 4.75 -11.80
CA PRO A 201 5.79 3.43 -11.46
C PRO A 201 6.59 2.82 -12.64
N GLU A 202 7.44 1.87 -12.32
CA GLU A 202 8.07 1.04 -13.35
C GLU A 202 7.01 0.18 -14.05
N LYS A 203 7.18 -0.04 -15.36
CA LYS A 203 6.26 -0.86 -16.15
C LYS A 203 6.34 -2.33 -15.74
N LEU A 204 5.20 -3.00 -15.83
CA LEU A 204 5.13 -4.45 -15.70
C LEU A 204 5.93 -5.14 -16.82
N ASN A 205 6.54 -6.28 -16.47
CA ASN A 205 7.13 -7.18 -17.45
C ASN A 205 6.03 -7.85 -18.32
N ASP A 206 6.42 -8.47 -19.42
CA ASP A 206 5.47 -9.06 -20.38
C ASP A 206 4.55 -10.10 -19.75
N PHE A 207 5.06 -10.90 -18.81
CA PHE A 207 4.29 -11.91 -18.11
C PHE A 207 3.17 -11.31 -17.25
N ALA A 208 3.51 -10.29 -16.44
CA ALA A 208 2.58 -9.68 -15.49
C ALA A 208 1.64 -8.66 -16.15
N SER A 209 1.97 -8.17 -17.35
CA SER A 209 1.20 -7.16 -18.08
C SER A 209 -0.09 -7.68 -18.73
N SER A 210 -0.38 -9.00 -18.64
CA SER A 210 -1.51 -9.64 -19.32
C SER A 210 -1.53 -9.36 -20.84
N GLY A 211 -0.38 -9.55 -21.49
CA GLY A 211 -0.21 -9.26 -22.92
C GLY A 211 -0.20 -7.78 -23.25
N GLY A 212 0.26 -6.94 -22.34
CA GLY A 212 0.38 -5.48 -22.51
C GLY A 212 -0.87 -4.68 -22.12
N ASN A 213 -1.93 -5.35 -21.64
CA ASN A 213 -3.18 -4.67 -21.20
C ASN A 213 -2.99 -3.86 -19.89
N LEU A 214 -2.04 -4.26 -19.05
CA LEU A 214 -1.70 -3.57 -17.82
C LEU A 214 -0.29 -2.99 -17.93
N ALA A 215 -0.18 -1.66 -17.94
CA ALA A 215 1.12 -1.00 -18.02
C ALA A 215 1.87 -1.01 -16.68
N TYR A 216 1.14 -0.92 -15.56
CA TYR A 216 1.68 -0.74 -14.21
C TYR A 216 1.07 -1.73 -13.22
N SER A 217 1.81 -2.02 -12.16
CA SER A 217 1.35 -2.89 -11.08
C SER A 217 0.20 -2.24 -10.32
N THR A 218 -0.89 -3.01 -10.08
CA THR A 218 -2.00 -2.61 -9.21
C THR A 218 -1.59 -2.52 -7.74
N TYR A 219 -0.40 -3.00 -7.38
CA TYR A 219 0.19 -2.91 -6.04
C TYR A 219 1.06 -1.67 -5.86
N SER A 220 1.18 -0.81 -6.88
CA SER A 220 1.90 0.45 -6.73
C SER A 220 1.33 1.27 -5.57
N PRO A 221 2.15 1.70 -4.59
CA PRO A 221 1.68 2.48 -3.44
C PRO A 221 1.32 3.93 -3.82
N TYR A 222 1.60 4.34 -5.02
CA TYR A 222 1.27 5.64 -5.58
C TYR A 222 0.63 5.46 -6.97
N GLY A 223 -0.18 6.41 -7.36
CA GLY A 223 -0.91 6.35 -8.63
C GLY A 223 0.00 6.37 -9.85
N TYR A 224 -0.57 6.03 -10.98
CA TYR A 224 0.10 6.01 -12.29
C TYR A 224 -0.46 7.08 -13.25
N SER A 225 -1.03 8.14 -12.68
CA SER A 225 -1.56 9.29 -13.45
C SER A 225 -0.51 10.36 -13.76
N GLY A 226 0.69 10.26 -13.15
CA GLY A 226 1.72 11.28 -13.26
C GLY A 226 1.41 12.51 -12.42
N ALA A 227 1.93 13.67 -12.84
CA ALA A 227 1.71 14.94 -12.16
C ALA A 227 0.26 15.43 -12.35
N PHE A 228 -0.30 16.01 -11.29
CA PHE A 228 -1.61 16.65 -11.29
C PHE A 228 -1.49 18.08 -10.75
N TYR A 229 -1.90 19.07 -11.54
CA TYR A 229 -1.87 20.48 -11.16
C TYR A 229 -3.27 21.02 -10.94
N TYR A 230 -3.44 21.87 -9.92
CA TYR A 230 -4.74 22.42 -9.55
C TYR A 230 -4.68 23.87 -9.11
N GLY A 231 -5.80 24.56 -9.25
CA GLY A 231 -6.07 25.86 -8.64
C GLY A 231 -7.31 25.79 -7.76
N LYS A 232 -7.25 26.42 -6.58
CA LYS A 232 -8.37 26.48 -5.63
C LYS A 232 -8.59 27.92 -5.17
N VAL A 233 -9.85 28.28 -4.99
CA VAL A 233 -10.24 29.55 -4.35
C VAL A 233 -11.16 29.23 -3.19
N ALA A 234 -10.86 29.79 -2.01
CA ALA A 234 -11.68 29.67 -0.80
C ALA A 234 -12.06 31.07 -0.29
N TYR A 235 -13.27 31.20 0.26
CA TYR A 235 -13.75 32.40 0.91
C TYR A 235 -14.12 32.08 2.36
N ASN A 236 -13.60 32.84 3.32
CA ASN A 236 -13.88 32.71 4.75
C ASN A 236 -14.81 33.88 5.15
N TRP A 237 -16.03 33.59 5.50
CA TRP A 237 -17.03 34.59 5.96
C TRP A 237 -17.04 34.71 7.47
#